data_7cffb2eac61a92112694ae8f16064d44
#
_entry.id   7cffb2eac61a92112694ae8f16064d44
#
_cell.length_a   1.000
_cell.length_b   1.000
_cell.length_c   1.000
_cell.angle_alpha   90.00
_cell.angle_beta   90.00
_cell.angle_gamma   90.00
#
_symmetry.space_group_name_H-M   'P 1'
#
loop_
_entity.id
_entity.type
_entity.pdbx_description
1 polymer ?
#
loop_
_entity_poly.entity_id
_entity_poly.type
_entity_poly.pdbx_seq_one_letter_code
_entity_poly.pdbx_strand_id
1 'polypeptide(L)'
;LLRLAKAENGRMTLPGGASYKVLVLPLPRPMNPDPAALSPEVKQKINELKEAGILIPSLPYKEDDFSSYGLERDLIVPENIAWTHRQGEQGDIYFIANQLEETRTFTASMRIDGRKPECWNPVTGEINADIPYEQKSHRTEITLTLAPNESVFIVYPTEEDYKETPEKGRKEKKDSVKEPSETGLEATEYTVTFTANGKTIQRQELFDWSKEEDEQIRYYSGTVVYKTTFRWKSKVKEAQQVYLNLGKVCDLATVRVNGIDCGTIWTAPYRADITAALKKGVNELEIEV
;
A
#
# COMPACT_ATOMS: atom_id res chain seq x y z
N LEU A 1 19.32 -19.41 13.51
CA LEU A 1 18.23 -20.17 12.87
C LEU A 1 18.73 -21.50 12.33
N LEU A 2 19.75 -21.56 11.50
CA LEU A 2 20.24 -22.80 10.89
C LEU A 2 20.61 -23.88 11.92
N ARG A 3 21.19 -23.53 13.08
CA ARG A 3 21.50 -24.48 14.16
C ARG A 3 20.28 -25.27 14.65
N LEU A 4 19.10 -24.64 14.61
CA LEU A 4 17.84 -25.22 15.07
C LEU A 4 17.06 -25.93 13.97
N ALA A 5 17.50 -25.79 12.71
CA ALA A 5 16.84 -26.38 11.57
C ALA A 5 16.99 -27.90 11.55
N LYS A 6 15.89 -28.59 11.22
CA LYS A 6 15.83 -30.03 10.97
C LYS A 6 15.35 -30.29 9.55
N ALA A 7 15.71 -31.40 8.98
CA ALA A 7 15.16 -31.89 7.74
C ALA A 7 14.07 -32.94 8.05
N GLU A 8 12.85 -32.67 7.65
CA GLU A 8 11.68 -33.54 7.85
C GLU A 8 10.83 -33.57 6.56
N ASN A 9 10.62 -34.74 6.01
CA ASN A 9 9.82 -34.94 4.79
C ASN A 9 10.26 -34.06 3.61
N GLY A 10 11.57 -33.91 3.37
CA GLY A 10 12.14 -33.10 2.30
C GLY A 10 11.97 -31.58 2.50
N ARG A 11 11.64 -31.15 3.70
CA ARG A 11 11.51 -29.75 4.08
C ARG A 11 12.40 -29.41 5.26
N MET A 12 12.91 -28.20 5.27
CA MET A 12 13.61 -27.64 6.43
C MET A 12 12.59 -27.09 7.42
N THR A 13 12.56 -27.62 8.63
CA THR A 13 11.64 -27.20 9.70
C THR A 13 12.38 -26.47 10.82
N LEU A 14 11.69 -25.53 11.47
CA LEU A 14 12.18 -24.78 12.63
C LEU A 14 11.31 -25.07 13.86
N PRO A 15 11.82 -24.91 15.10
CA PRO A 15 11.10 -25.22 16.32
C PRO A 15 9.72 -24.52 16.46
N GLY A 16 9.52 -23.38 15.79
CA GLY A 16 8.22 -22.67 15.77
C GLY A 16 7.22 -23.19 14.75
N GLY A 17 7.47 -24.35 14.10
CA GLY A 17 6.59 -24.96 13.12
C GLY A 17 6.78 -24.42 11.68
N ALA A 18 7.55 -23.39 11.47
CA ALA A 18 7.87 -22.89 10.13
C ALA A 18 8.61 -23.94 9.31
N SER A 19 8.21 -24.08 8.05
CA SER A 19 8.66 -25.17 7.17
C SER A 19 8.94 -24.64 5.76
N TYR A 20 10.12 -24.97 5.23
CA TYR A 20 10.63 -24.42 3.96
C TYR A 20 11.08 -25.55 3.02
N LYS A 21 10.79 -25.43 1.72
CA LYS A 21 11.25 -26.38 0.69
C LYS A 21 12.65 -26.09 0.18
N VAL A 22 13.05 -24.81 0.18
CA VAL A 22 14.31 -24.34 -0.39
C VAL A 22 15.05 -23.50 0.63
N LEU A 23 16.34 -23.71 0.76
CA LEU A 23 17.26 -22.84 1.46
C LEU A 23 18.10 -22.05 0.45
N VAL A 24 17.85 -20.75 0.34
CA VAL A 24 18.64 -19.85 -0.51
C VAL A 24 19.75 -19.21 0.32
N LEU A 25 20.99 -19.34 -0.16
CA LEU A 25 22.12 -18.69 0.47
C LEU A 25 22.24 -17.23 0.02
N PRO A 26 22.67 -16.31 0.89
CA PRO A 26 22.73 -14.89 0.55
C PRO A 26 23.76 -14.61 -0.54
N LEU A 27 23.44 -13.62 -1.39
CA LEU A 27 24.36 -13.04 -2.37
C LEU A 27 25.28 -12.00 -1.72
N PRO A 28 26.43 -11.66 -2.36
CA PRO A 28 27.25 -10.54 -1.93
C PRO A 28 26.45 -9.24 -1.80
N ARG A 29 26.63 -8.54 -0.70
CA ARG A 29 26.02 -7.22 -0.42
C ARG A 29 27.08 -6.32 0.21
N PRO A 30 26.95 -4.99 0.17
CA PRO A 30 27.90 -4.07 0.83
C PRO A 30 28.17 -4.42 2.30
N MET A 31 27.11 -4.86 3.03
CA MET A 31 27.21 -5.29 4.44
C MET A 31 27.68 -6.74 4.62
N ASN A 32 27.75 -7.52 3.56
CA ASN A 32 28.25 -8.90 3.53
C ASN A 32 28.92 -9.18 2.18
N PRO A 33 30.13 -8.65 1.97
CA PRO A 33 30.80 -8.71 0.66
C PRO A 33 31.25 -10.13 0.29
N ASP A 34 31.46 -11.00 1.27
CA ASP A 34 31.79 -12.42 1.05
C ASP A 34 30.79 -13.34 1.77
N PRO A 35 29.63 -13.62 1.16
CA PRO A 35 28.65 -14.53 1.73
C PRO A 35 29.12 -16.00 1.71
N ALA A 36 30.18 -16.34 0.99
CA ALA A 36 30.79 -17.66 1.00
C ALA A 36 31.72 -17.87 2.22
N ALA A 37 32.09 -16.80 2.93
CA ALA A 37 32.83 -16.86 4.19
C ALA A 37 31.93 -17.31 5.37
N LEU A 38 31.32 -18.48 5.20
CA LEU A 38 30.52 -19.12 6.25
C LEU A 38 31.41 -19.78 7.27
N SER A 39 31.01 -19.71 8.56
CA SER A 39 31.72 -20.45 9.59
C SER A 39 31.69 -21.97 9.33
N PRO A 40 32.70 -22.73 9.84
CA PRO A 40 32.71 -24.18 9.67
C PRO A 40 31.42 -24.86 10.12
N GLU A 41 30.83 -24.42 11.24
CA GLU A 41 29.56 -24.95 11.74
C GLU A 41 28.39 -24.73 10.75
N VAL A 42 28.33 -23.55 10.16
CA VAL A 42 27.28 -23.24 9.17
C VAL A 42 27.44 -24.06 7.91
N LYS A 43 28.70 -24.21 7.43
CA LYS A 43 29.03 -25.08 6.28
C LYS A 43 28.63 -26.53 6.54
N GLN A 44 29.00 -27.06 7.71
CA GLN A 44 28.62 -28.41 8.11
C GLN A 44 27.09 -28.56 8.12
N LYS A 45 26.36 -27.61 8.72
CA LYS A 45 24.89 -27.67 8.80
C LYS A 45 24.20 -27.60 7.43
N ILE A 46 24.73 -26.78 6.52
CA ILE A 46 24.26 -26.72 5.13
C ILE A 46 24.47 -28.08 4.44
N ASN A 47 25.61 -28.72 4.63
CA ASN A 47 25.90 -30.05 4.06
C ASN A 47 24.92 -31.10 4.63
N GLU A 48 24.72 -31.13 5.95
CA GLU A 48 23.76 -32.03 6.60
C GLU A 48 22.34 -31.87 6.01
N LEU A 49 21.88 -30.63 5.84
CA LEU A 49 20.57 -30.34 5.25
C LEU A 49 20.49 -30.79 3.78
N LYS A 50 21.56 -30.58 3.01
CA LYS A 50 21.64 -30.99 1.61
C LYS A 50 21.64 -32.52 1.48
N GLU A 51 22.40 -33.23 2.31
CA GLU A 51 22.43 -34.71 2.36
C GLU A 51 21.05 -35.28 2.78
N ALA A 52 20.34 -34.56 3.64
CA ALA A 52 18.96 -34.89 4.03
C ALA A 52 17.89 -34.52 2.97
N GLY A 53 18.30 -34.09 1.79
CA GLY A 53 17.42 -33.83 0.65
C GLY A 53 16.78 -32.43 0.62
N ILE A 54 17.25 -31.50 1.43
CA ILE A 54 16.80 -30.11 1.33
C ILE A 54 17.38 -29.47 0.09
N LEU A 55 16.54 -28.87 -0.71
CA LEU A 55 16.93 -28.19 -1.93
C LEU A 55 17.69 -26.89 -1.60
N ILE A 56 18.94 -26.83 -2.07
CA ILE A 56 19.82 -25.67 -1.89
C ILE A 56 20.38 -25.30 -3.27
N PRO A 57 19.85 -24.23 -3.91
CA PRO A 57 20.34 -23.77 -5.21
C PRO A 57 21.82 -23.37 -5.14
N SER A 58 22.55 -23.64 -6.21
CA SER A 58 23.96 -23.24 -6.32
C SER A 58 24.13 -21.71 -6.44
N LEU A 59 25.21 -21.20 -5.87
CA LEU A 59 25.62 -19.80 -6.03
C LEU A 59 26.43 -19.59 -7.33
N PRO A 60 26.36 -18.41 -7.95
CA PRO A 60 25.47 -17.31 -7.61
C PRO A 60 24.04 -17.62 -8.02
N TYR A 61 23.13 -17.47 -7.11
CA TYR A 61 21.69 -17.56 -7.36
C TYR A 61 21.26 -16.34 -8.17
N LYS A 62 20.84 -16.56 -9.41
CA LYS A 62 20.53 -15.49 -10.39
C LYS A 62 19.04 -15.28 -10.61
N GLU A 63 18.22 -16.24 -10.22
CA GLU A 63 16.80 -16.24 -10.52
C GLU A 63 16.00 -16.08 -9.23
N ASP A 64 14.96 -15.30 -9.29
CA ASP A 64 13.94 -15.17 -8.25
C ASP A 64 12.72 -16.07 -8.54
N ASP A 65 12.77 -16.84 -9.63
CA ASP A 65 11.81 -17.85 -10.04
C ASP A 65 12.30 -19.25 -9.71
N PHE A 66 11.56 -19.94 -8.86
CA PHE A 66 11.85 -21.31 -8.43
C PHE A 66 10.99 -22.37 -9.14
N SER A 67 10.34 -22.03 -10.23
CA SER A 67 9.47 -22.95 -10.99
C SER A 67 10.25 -24.17 -11.49
N SER A 68 11.52 -24.01 -11.88
CA SER A 68 12.43 -25.10 -12.25
C SER A 68 12.64 -26.13 -11.10
N TYR A 69 12.36 -25.75 -9.88
CA TYR A 69 12.41 -26.59 -8.68
C TYR A 69 11.01 -27.07 -8.24
N GLY A 70 9.99 -26.89 -9.09
CA GLY A 70 8.62 -27.25 -8.75
C GLY A 70 7.98 -26.34 -7.70
N LEU A 71 8.42 -25.09 -7.61
CA LEU A 71 7.88 -24.07 -6.72
C LEU A 71 7.31 -22.94 -7.56
N GLU A 72 6.00 -22.88 -7.63
CA GLU A 72 5.31 -21.77 -8.28
C GLU A 72 5.28 -20.53 -7.38
N ARG A 73 5.36 -19.35 -7.98
CA ARG A 73 5.16 -18.08 -7.26
C ARG A 73 3.74 -17.98 -6.74
N ASP A 74 3.59 -17.51 -5.52
CA ASP A 74 2.27 -17.25 -4.94
C ASP A 74 1.55 -16.11 -5.66
N LEU A 75 2.30 -15.08 -6.09
CA LEU A 75 1.80 -13.98 -6.89
C LEU A 75 2.73 -13.67 -8.06
N ILE A 76 2.15 -13.47 -9.23
CA ILE A 76 2.84 -12.98 -10.43
C ILE A 76 2.33 -11.57 -10.72
N VAL A 77 3.24 -10.60 -10.68
CA VAL A 77 3.02 -9.17 -10.97
C VAL A 77 4.23 -8.61 -11.71
N PRO A 78 4.09 -7.45 -12.41
CA PRO A 78 5.23 -6.78 -13.04
C PRO A 78 6.26 -6.29 -12.01
N GLU A 79 7.42 -5.88 -12.52
CA GLU A 79 8.44 -5.19 -11.72
C GLU A 79 7.89 -3.91 -11.07
N ASN A 80 8.48 -3.53 -9.93
CA ASN A 80 8.10 -2.37 -9.11
C ASN A 80 6.68 -2.43 -8.54
N ILE A 81 6.10 -3.64 -8.46
CA ILE A 81 4.94 -3.94 -7.63
C ILE A 81 5.45 -4.76 -6.44
N ALA A 82 5.42 -4.16 -5.26
CA ALA A 82 5.74 -4.87 -4.03
C ALA A 82 4.54 -5.69 -3.56
N TRP A 83 4.80 -6.83 -2.94
CA TRP A 83 3.74 -7.65 -2.42
C TRP A 83 4.18 -8.55 -1.27
N THR A 84 3.23 -8.93 -0.45
CA THR A 84 3.38 -10.02 0.53
C THR A 84 2.13 -10.90 0.52
N HIS A 85 2.29 -12.16 0.89
CA HIS A 85 1.21 -13.11 1.05
C HIS A 85 1.23 -13.68 2.47
N ARG A 86 0.06 -13.76 3.08
CA ARG A 86 -0.17 -14.45 4.35
C ARG A 86 -1.34 -15.40 4.20
N GLN A 87 -1.15 -16.62 4.67
CA GLN A 87 -2.19 -17.63 4.80
C GLN A 87 -2.44 -17.89 6.28
N GLY A 88 -3.70 -17.85 6.69
CA GLY A 88 -4.15 -18.11 8.05
C GLY A 88 -5.43 -18.91 8.08
N GLU A 89 -5.98 -19.12 9.27
CA GLU A 89 -7.25 -19.82 9.45
C GLU A 89 -8.43 -19.08 8.79
N GLN A 90 -8.33 -17.75 8.69
CA GLN A 90 -9.35 -16.87 8.11
C GLN A 90 -9.23 -16.72 6.59
N GLY A 91 -8.24 -17.35 5.95
CA GLY A 91 -8.05 -17.30 4.51
C GLY A 91 -6.68 -16.81 4.06
N ASP A 92 -6.61 -16.34 2.82
CA ASP A 92 -5.39 -15.81 2.22
C ASP A 92 -5.50 -14.31 2.03
N ILE A 93 -4.41 -13.59 2.35
CA ILE A 93 -4.33 -12.13 2.26
C ILE A 93 -3.09 -11.76 1.47
N TYR A 94 -3.27 -11.09 0.34
CA TYR A 94 -2.21 -10.48 -0.47
C TYR A 94 -2.23 -8.98 -0.26
N PHE A 95 -1.12 -8.41 0.20
CA PHE A 95 -0.89 -6.97 0.16
C PHE A 95 -0.13 -6.64 -1.10
N ILE A 96 -0.61 -5.71 -1.89
CA ILE A 96 -0.06 -5.33 -3.21
C ILE A 96 0.10 -3.81 -3.24
N ALA A 97 1.30 -3.32 -3.56
CA ALA A 97 1.62 -1.89 -3.57
C ALA A 97 2.39 -1.48 -4.84
N ASN A 98 1.95 -0.40 -5.46
CA ASN A 98 2.68 0.27 -6.52
C ASN A 98 3.83 1.09 -5.91
N GLN A 99 5.07 0.80 -6.31
CA GLN A 99 6.26 1.48 -5.79
C GLN A 99 6.72 2.67 -6.66
N LEU A 100 5.95 3.02 -7.68
CA LEU A 100 6.28 4.11 -8.60
C LEU A 100 5.40 5.34 -8.37
N GLU A 101 5.90 6.47 -8.81
CA GLU A 101 5.19 7.77 -8.77
C GLU A 101 4.28 7.98 -10.00
N GLU A 102 3.83 6.89 -10.62
CA GLU A 102 2.90 6.88 -11.74
C GLU A 102 1.76 5.88 -11.52
N THR A 103 0.61 6.14 -12.13
CA THR A 103 -0.51 5.19 -12.11
C THR A 103 -0.17 3.98 -12.96
N ARG A 104 -0.37 2.79 -12.41
CA ARG A 104 -0.09 1.51 -13.08
C ARG A 104 -1.37 0.66 -13.19
N THR A 105 -1.64 0.19 -14.41
CA THR A 105 -2.66 -0.85 -14.65
C THR A 105 -1.94 -2.13 -15.03
N PHE A 106 -2.23 -3.23 -14.31
CA PHE A 106 -1.58 -4.53 -14.52
C PHE A 106 -2.48 -5.68 -14.07
N THR A 107 -2.17 -6.88 -14.53
CA THR A 107 -2.82 -8.11 -14.05
C THR A 107 -1.99 -8.69 -12.91
N ALA A 108 -2.64 -8.91 -11.78
CA ALA A 108 -2.11 -9.67 -10.64
C ALA A 108 -2.65 -11.10 -10.73
N SER A 109 -1.76 -12.10 -10.79
CA SER A 109 -2.13 -13.52 -10.89
C SER A 109 -1.74 -14.22 -9.59
N MET A 110 -2.72 -14.49 -8.72
CA MET A 110 -2.58 -15.16 -7.44
C MET A 110 -2.75 -16.67 -7.57
N ARG A 111 -1.93 -17.45 -6.86
CA ARG A 111 -2.01 -18.93 -6.83
C ARG A 111 -3.14 -19.39 -5.90
N ILE A 112 -4.34 -18.96 -6.21
CA ILE A 112 -5.59 -19.31 -5.52
C ILE A 112 -6.60 -19.78 -6.56
N ASP A 113 -7.30 -20.86 -6.27
CA ASP A 113 -8.34 -21.44 -7.13
C ASP A 113 -9.64 -21.63 -6.36
N GLY A 114 -10.77 -21.48 -7.06
CA GLY A 114 -12.10 -21.79 -6.54
C GLY A 114 -12.64 -20.86 -5.46
N ARG A 115 -11.95 -19.73 -5.13
CA ARG A 115 -12.41 -18.75 -4.12
C ARG A 115 -12.61 -17.38 -4.73
N LYS A 116 -13.63 -16.67 -4.23
CA LYS A 116 -13.94 -15.28 -4.65
C LYS A 116 -13.01 -14.29 -3.94
N PRO A 117 -12.33 -13.39 -4.67
CA PRO A 117 -11.53 -12.34 -4.08
C PRO A 117 -12.37 -11.15 -3.61
N GLU A 118 -11.88 -10.47 -2.59
CA GLU A 118 -12.32 -9.14 -2.16
C GLU A 118 -11.14 -8.16 -2.26
N CYS A 119 -11.40 -6.91 -2.65
CA CYS A 119 -10.41 -5.84 -2.61
C CYS A 119 -10.68 -4.91 -1.44
N TRP A 120 -9.73 -4.81 -0.52
CA TRP A 120 -9.84 -3.98 0.68
C TRP A 120 -8.90 -2.80 0.57
N ASN A 121 -9.42 -1.60 0.78
CA ASN A 121 -8.61 -0.38 0.81
C ASN A 121 -8.02 -0.20 2.21
N PRO A 122 -6.68 -0.21 2.37
CA PRO A 122 -6.04 -0.09 3.69
C PRO A 122 -6.18 1.29 4.34
N VAL A 123 -6.51 2.32 3.55
CA VAL A 123 -6.63 3.71 4.02
C VAL A 123 -8.05 4.03 4.47
N THR A 124 -9.05 3.63 3.67
CA THR A 124 -10.46 3.94 3.95
C THR A 124 -11.19 2.84 4.72
N GLY A 125 -10.65 1.61 4.72
CA GLY A 125 -11.32 0.44 5.25
C GLY A 125 -12.48 -0.06 4.38
N GLU A 126 -12.67 0.50 3.18
CA GLU A 126 -13.70 0.04 2.25
C GLU A 126 -13.38 -1.37 1.72
N ILE A 127 -14.41 -2.22 1.70
CA ILE A 127 -14.36 -3.56 1.15
C ILE A 127 -15.18 -3.61 -0.12
N ASN A 128 -14.55 -3.97 -1.24
CA ASN A 128 -15.21 -4.25 -2.50
C ASN A 128 -15.20 -5.75 -2.75
N ALA A 129 -16.35 -6.40 -2.56
CA ALA A 129 -16.53 -7.85 -2.75
C ALA A 129 -16.92 -8.23 -4.19
N ASP A 130 -17.12 -7.27 -5.08
CA ASP A 130 -17.57 -7.49 -6.47
C ASP A 130 -16.53 -7.04 -7.50
N ILE A 131 -15.25 -7.30 -7.22
CA ILE A 131 -14.19 -7.03 -8.20
C ILE A 131 -14.24 -8.08 -9.33
N PRO A 132 -14.04 -7.68 -10.60
CA PRO A 132 -13.92 -8.61 -11.71
C PRO A 132 -12.66 -9.46 -11.56
N TYR A 133 -12.79 -10.76 -11.78
CA TYR A 133 -11.67 -11.70 -11.78
C TYR A 133 -11.88 -12.84 -12.76
N GLU A 134 -10.81 -13.49 -13.16
CA GLU A 134 -10.81 -14.67 -14.00
C GLU A 134 -10.08 -15.83 -13.32
N GLN A 135 -10.63 -17.04 -13.42
CA GLN A 135 -9.96 -18.26 -12.97
C GLN A 135 -9.24 -18.90 -14.17
N LYS A 136 -7.93 -19.07 -14.08
CA LYS A 136 -7.10 -19.68 -15.13
C LYS A 136 -6.05 -20.61 -14.53
N SER A 137 -6.07 -21.88 -14.94
CA SER A 137 -4.99 -22.83 -14.60
C SER A 137 -4.59 -22.83 -13.11
N HIS A 138 -5.56 -22.94 -12.22
CA HIS A 138 -5.39 -22.91 -10.75
C HIS A 138 -4.91 -21.56 -10.18
N ARG A 139 -5.13 -20.48 -10.92
CA ARG A 139 -4.80 -19.12 -10.47
C ARG A 139 -6.00 -18.20 -10.65
N THR A 140 -6.09 -17.21 -9.77
CA THR A 140 -7.05 -16.11 -9.93
C THR A 140 -6.32 -14.89 -10.49
N GLU A 141 -6.83 -14.35 -11.59
CA GLU A 141 -6.31 -13.14 -12.23
C GLU A 141 -7.24 -11.97 -11.99
N ILE A 142 -6.66 -10.84 -11.54
CA ILE A 142 -7.37 -9.58 -11.29
C ILE A 142 -6.62 -8.47 -11.98
N THR A 143 -7.33 -7.64 -12.75
CA THR A 143 -6.76 -6.40 -13.28
C THR A 143 -6.89 -5.30 -12.23
N LEU A 144 -5.75 -4.78 -11.77
CA LEU A 144 -5.65 -3.70 -10.81
C LEU A 144 -5.17 -2.43 -11.48
N THR A 145 -5.74 -1.29 -11.08
CA THR A 145 -5.21 0.04 -11.40
C THR A 145 -4.89 0.74 -10.10
N LEU A 146 -3.61 0.95 -9.83
CA LEU A 146 -3.10 1.58 -8.63
C LEU A 146 -2.49 2.95 -8.97
N ALA A 147 -2.90 3.98 -8.26
CA ALA A 147 -2.30 5.29 -8.32
C ALA A 147 -0.83 5.29 -7.83
N PRO A 148 -0.07 6.38 -7.97
CA PRO A 148 1.27 6.48 -7.40
C PRO A 148 1.29 6.10 -5.92
N ASN A 149 2.19 5.18 -5.55
CA ASN A 149 2.39 4.69 -4.18
C ASN A 149 1.12 4.11 -3.49
N GLU A 150 0.08 3.83 -4.25
CA GLU A 150 -1.16 3.23 -3.73
C GLU A 150 -0.98 1.74 -3.44
N SER A 151 -1.70 1.26 -2.44
CA SER A 151 -1.73 -0.15 -2.04
C SER A 151 -3.15 -0.66 -1.81
N VAL A 152 -3.31 -1.97 -1.95
CA VAL A 152 -4.57 -2.68 -1.68
C VAL A 152 -4.28 -4.02 -1.01
N PHE A 153 -5.28 -4.53 -0.28
CA PHE A 153 -5.33 -5.94 0.06
C PHE A 153 -6.26 -6.68 -0.90
N ILE A 154 -5.81 -7.83 -1.40
CA ILE A 154 -6.69 -8.81 -2.03
C ILE A 154 -6.85 -9.96 -1.05
N VAL A 155 -8.07 -10.14 -0.59
CA VAL A 155 -8.43 -11.09 0.47
C VAL A 155 -9.29 -12.19 -0.11
N TYR A 156 -9.00 -13.43 0.27
CA TYR A 156 -9.79 -14.61 -0.05
C TYR A 156 -10.30 -15.20 1.27
N PRO A 157 -11.46 -14.74 1.77
CA PRO A 157 -12.03 -15.24 3.03
C PRO A 157 -12.32 -16.73 2.95
N THR A 158 -12.37 -17.39 4.10
CA THR A 158 -12.95 -18.74 4.19
C THR A 158 -14.47 -18.69 3.99
N GLU A 159 -15.09 -19.82 3.70
CA GLU A 159 -16.56 -19.88 3.54
C GLU A 159 -17.30 -19.47 4.81
N GLU A 160 -16.70 -19.70 5.99
CA GLU A 160 -17.28 -19.34 7.29
C GLU A 160 -17.24 -17.83 7.51
N ASP A 161 -16.09 -17.21 7.25
CA ASP A 161 -15.89 -15.76 7.41
C ASP A 161 -16.72 -14.96 6.37
N TYR A 162 -16.97 -15.54 5.21
CA TYR A 162 -17.82 -14.91 4.19
C TYR A 162 -19.24 -14.63 4.68
N LYS A 163 -19.75 -15.45 5.62
CA LYS A 163 -21.08 -15.31 6.23
C LYS A 163 -21.14 -14.26 7.35
N GLU A 164 -20.00 -13.98 7.99
CA GLU A 164 -19.93 -13.06 9.13
C GLU A 164 -19.61 -11.62 8.74
N THR A 165 -19.10 -11.37 7.52
CA THR A 165 -18.80 -10.01 7.08
C THR A 165 -20.10 -9.21 6.89
N PRO A 166 -20.32 -8.13 7.67
CA PRO A 166 -21.57 -7.36 7.59
C PRO A 166 -21.78 -6.79 6.19
N GLU A 167 -22.96 -6.98 5.60
CA GLU A 167 -23.32 -6.39 4.28
C GLU A 167 -23.15 -4.87 4.22
N LYS A 168 -23.14 -4.18 5.37
CA LYS A 168 -22.98 -2.73 5.47
C LYS A 168 -21.61 -2.18 5.02
N GLY A 169 -20.57 -3.03 4.94
CA GLY A 169 -19.26 -2.64 4.40
C GLY A 169 -19.09 -2.94 2.91
N ARG A 170 -19.99 -3.74 2.35
CA ARG A 170 -19.95 -4.16 0.95
C ARG A 170 -20.68 -3.15 0.09
N LYS A 171 -19.95 -2.22 -0.48
CA LYS A 171 -20.50 -1.31 -1.51
C LYS A 171 -20.33 -1.98 -2.87
N GLU A 172 -21.44 -2.26 -3.54
CA GLU A 172 -21.42 -2.55 -4.97
C GLU A 172 -20.88 -1.32 -5.72
N LYS A 173 -19.68 -1.40 -6.23
CA LYS A 173 -19.18 -0.41 -7.18
C LYS A 173 -19.67 -0.82 -8.57
N LYS A 174 -20.88 -0.37 -8.93
CA LYS A 174 -21.20 -0.19 -10.34
C LYS A 174 -20.46 1.07 -10.74
N ASP A 175 -19.37 0.93 -11.55
CA ASP A 175 -19.18 1.82 -12.69
C ASP A 175 -17.78 1.70 -13.28
N SER A 176 -17.75 1.80 -14.61
CA SER A 176 -16.56 2.14 -15.39
C SER A 176 -15.93 3.40 -14.80
N VAL A 177 -14.76 3.27 -14.21
CA VAL A 177 -13.97 4.39 -13.70
C VAL A 177 -13.64 5.27 -14.90
N LYS A 178 -14.38 6.38 -15.06
CA LYS A 178 -13.93 7.48 -15.90
C LYS A 178 -12.68 8.05 -15.25
N GLU A 179 -11.65 8.30 -16.05
CA GLU A 179 -10.46 8.98 -15.56
C GLU A 179 -10.87 10.24 -14.79
N PRO A 180 -10.33 10.47 -13.58
CA PRO A 180 -10.66 11.66 -12.81
C PRO A 180 -10.24 12.91 -13.59
N SER A 181 -11.14 13.85 -13.78
CA SER A 181 -10.80 15.15 -14.33
C SER A 181 -10.24 16.03 -13.23
N GLU A 182 -9.01 16.50 -13.37
CA GLU A 182 -8.43 17.46 -12.44
C GLU A 182 -8.88 18.88 -12.78
N THR A 183 -9.21 19.63 -11.73
CA THR A 183 -9.53 21.06 -11.82
C THR A 183 -8.69 21.78 -10.78
N GLY A 184 -7.95 22.80 -11.18
CA GLY A 184 -7.19 23.62 -10.25
C GLY A 184 -8.08 24.26 -9.19
N LEU A 185 -7.64 24.27 -7.95
CA LEU A 185 -8.28 25.00 -6.86
C LEU A 185 -8.00 26.48 -7.04
N GLU A 186 -9.03 27.28 -7.37
CA GLU A 186 -8.91 28.73 -7.40
C GLU A 186 -8.99 29.30 -5.98
N ALA A 187 -7.92 29.10 -5.18
CA ALA A 187 -7.76 29.74 -3.88
C ALA A 187 -7.15 31.15 -4.07
N THR A 188 -7.67 32.12 -3.36
CA THR A 188 -7.21 33.51 -3.51
C THR A 188 -6.04 33.83 -2.60
N GLU A 189 -6.01 33.29 -1.41
CA GLU A 189 -4.99 33.54 -0.39
C GLU A 189 -5.10 32.47 0.71
N TYR A 190 -3.98 32.12 1.31
CA TYR A 190 -3.90 31.23 2.47
C TYR A 190 -3.50 32.02 3.71
N THR A 191 -4.28 31.88 4.76
CA THR A 191 -3.86 32.26 6.12
C THR A 191 -3.15 31.06 6.73
N VAL A 192 -1.86 31.20 7.05
CA VAL A 192 -1.01 30.12 7.58
C VAL A 192 -0.67 30.45 9.04
N THR A 193 -1.09 29.60 9.95
CA THR A 193 -0.88 29.78 11.40
C THR A 193 0.00 28.67 11.96
N PHE A 194 1.11 29.06 12.56
CA PHE A 194 2.05 28.19 13.29
C PHE A 194 1.57 28.10 14.74
N THR A 195 0.92 27.00 15.10
CA THR A 195 0.11 26.91 16.33
C THR A 195 0.92 27.07 17.62
N ALA A 196 2.14 26.52 17.67
CA ALA A 196 2.95 26.52 18.88
C ALA A 196 3.52 27.90 19.24
N ASN A 197 3.80 28.77 18.25
CA ASN A 197 4.32 30.16 18.52
C ASN A 197 3.29 31.26 18.22
N GLY A 198 2.08 30.88 17.71
CA GLY A 198 1.00 31.82 17.42
C GLY A 198 1.24 32.71 16.19
N LYS A 199 2.34 32.49 15.44
CA LYS A 199 2.66 33.31 14.30
C LYS A 199 1.71 33.01 13.14
N THR A 200 1.19 34.06 12.52
CA THR A 200 0.27 33.97 11.38
C THR A 200 0.80 34.82 10.24
N ILE A 201 0.80 34.25 9.04
CA ILE A 201 1.24 34.90 7.81
C ILE A 201 0.21 34.67 6.69
N GLN A 202 0.23 35.55 5.69
CA GLN A 202 -0.58 35.40 4.48
C GLN A 202 0.31 34.96 3.32
N ARG A 203 -0.18 34.04 2.49
CA ARG A 203 0.51 33.53 1.30
C ARG A 203 -0.48 33.31 0.16
N GLN A 204 -0.06 33.60 -1.07
CA GLN A 204 -0.88 33.36 -2.25
C GLN A 204 -0.73 31.91 -2.77
N GLU A 205 0.39 31.27 -2.42
CA GLU A 205 0.72 29.91 -2.83
C GLU A 205 1.20 29.09 -1.61
N LEU A 206 1.09 27.78 -1.71
CA LEU A 206 1.74 26.86 -0.78
C LEU A 206 3.25 26.96 -0.91
N PHE A 207 3.98 26.86 0.19
CA PHE A 207 5.42 27.09 0.23
C PHE A 207 6.12 26.10 1.18
N ASP A 208 7.41 25.97 0.95
CA ASP A 208 8.31 25.20 1.81
C ASP A 208 8.88 26.15 2.87
N TRP A 209 8.34 26.10 4.09
CA TRP A 209 8.76 27.01 5.16
C TRP A 209 10.19 26.80 5.65
N SER A 210 10.81 25.65 5.35
CA SER A 210 12.22 25.41 5.68
C SER A 210 13.17 26.33 4.92
N LYS A 211 12.69 27.02 3.90
CA LYS A 211 13.42 27.99 3.07
C LYS A 211 13.15 29.44 3.43
N GLU A 212 12.29 29.70 4.42
CA GLU A 212 11.97 31.06 4.86
C GLU A 212 13.18 31.72 5.53
N GLU A 213 13.27 33.06 5.38
CA GLU A 213 14.32 33.85 6.03
C GLU A 213 14.10 33.96 7.54
N ASP A 214 12.85 33.97 7.95
CA ASP A 214 12.45 34.04 9.35
C ASP A 214 12.74 32.70 10.07
N GLU A 215 13.68 32.72 10.99
CA GLU A 215 14.12 31.55 11.75
C GLU A 215 13.00 30.91 12.58
N GLN A 216 12.03 31.67 13.05
CA GLN A 216 10.88 31.18 13.81
C GLN A 216 9.92 30.36 12.91
N ILE A 217 9.99 30.55 11.60
CA ILE A 217 9.27 29.77 10.60
C ILE A 217 10.16 28.64 10.07
N ARG A 218 11.40 28.97 9.67
CA ARG A 218 12.35 28.02 9.07
C ARG A 218 12.57 26.77 9.93
N TYR A 219 12.73 26.97 11.23
CA TYR A 219 13.02 25.89 12.19
C TYR A 219 11.78 25.49 12.99
N TYR A 220 10.59 25.86 12.52
CA TYR A 220 9.37 25.50 13.19
C TYR A 220 9.14 23.98 13.15
N SER A 221 8.82 23.43 14.33
CA SER A 221 8.38 22.05 14.51
C SER A 221 7.08 22.04 15.29
N GLY A 222 6.04 21.48 14.71
CA GLY A 222 4.71 21.46 15.30
C GLY A 222 3.63 21.59 14.24
N THR A 223 2.39 21.77 14.68
CA THR A 223 1.23 21.84 13.81
C THR A 223 1.10 23.20 13.13
N VAL A 224 0.84 23.19 11.82
CA VAL A 224 0.57 24.38 11.01
C VAL A 224 -0.82 24.26 10.39
N VAL A 225 -1.63 25.32 10.53
CA VAL A 225 -2.99 25.37 10.00
C VAL A 225 -3.05 26.32 8.81
N TYR A 226 -3.46 25.79 7.67
CA TYR A 226 -3.73 26.54 6.45
C TYR A 226 -5.23 26.76 6.32
N LYS A 227 -5.66 28.02 6.19
CA LYS A 227 -7.08 28.37 5.92
C LYS A 227 -7.19 29.15 4.64
N THR A 228 -8.16 28.79 3.81
CA THR A 228 -8.49 29.51 2.58
C THR A 228 -9.94 29.35 2.24
N THR A 229 -10.39 30.08 1.21
CA THR A 229 -11.70 29.88 0.60
C THR A 229 -11.53 29.58 -0.89
N PHE A 230 -12.42 28.76 -1.40
CA PHE A 230 -12.47 28.46 -2.83
C PHE A 230 -13.92 28.39 -3.33
N ARG A 231 -14.10 28.59 -4.64
CA ARG A 231 -15.42 28.57 -5.25
C ARG A 231 -15.67 27.28 -6.03
N TRP A 232 -16.75 26.58 -5.68
CA TRP A 232 -17.22 25.42 -6.43
C TRP A 232 -18.41 25.83 -7.32
N LYS A 233 -18.32 25.58 -8.65
CA LYS A 233 -19.25 26.15 -9.65
C LYS A 233 -20.61 25.44 -9.76
N SER A 234 -20.68 24.15 -9.41
CA SER A 234 -21.87 23.33 -9.61
C SER A 234 -22.28 22.60 -8.31
N LYS A 235 -23.49 22.05 -8.30
CA LYS A 235 -23.85 21.06 -7.28
C LYS A 235 -23.12 19.76 -7.59
N VAL A 236 -22.68 19.04 -6.55
CA VAL A 236 -22.17 17.68 -6.69
C VAL A 236 -23.33 16.81 -7.18
N LYS A 237 -23.12 16.08 -8.27
CA LYS A 237 -24.15 15.20 -8.83
C LYS A 237 -24.22 13.92 -8.03
N GLU A 238 -25.38 13.28 -8.03
CA GLU A 238 -25.54 11.94 -7.50
C GLU A 238 -24.54 10.99 -8.17
N ALA A 239 -23.87 10.13 -7.40
CA ALA A 239 -22.75 9.27 -7.82
C ALA A 239 -21.45 9.98 -8.24
N GLN A 240 -21.32 11.28 -8.11
CA GLN A 240 -20.06 12.00 -8.32
C GLN A 240 -19.24 12.01 -7.02
N GLN A 241 -17.98 11.59 -7.07
CA GLN A 241 -17.02 11.76 -5.99
C GLN A 241 -16.06 12.91 -6.33
N VAL A 242 -15.73 13.72 -5.34
CA VAL A 242 -14.81 14.85 -5.47
C VAL A 242 -13.73 14.74 -4.42
N TYR A 243 -12.50 14.67 -4.88
CA TYR A 243 -11.33 14.56 -4.02
C TYR A 243 -10.51 15.84 -4.07
N LEU A 244 -10.06 16.30 -2.91
CA LEU A 244 -9.04 17.32 -2.80
C LEU A 244 -7.67 16.63 -2.84
N ASN A 245 -6.88 16.92 -3.88
CA ASN A 245 -5.50 16.47 -3.99
C ASN A 245 -4.59 17.45 -3.26
N LEU A 246 -3.90 16.97 -2.22
CA LEU A 246 -3.00 17.78 -1.38
C LEU A 246 -1.57 17.86 -1.96
N GLY A 247 -1.31 17.14 -3.07
CA GLY A 247 0.04 17.02 -3.62
C GLY A 247 0.94 16.20 -2.71
N LYS A 248 2.00 16.81 -2.19
CA LYS A 248 2.91 16.17 -1.24
C LYS A 248 2.67 16.68 0.17
N VAL A 249 2.45 15.77 1.10
CA VAL A 249 2.27 16.05 2.54
C VAL A 249 3.46 15.48 3.32
N CYS A 250 3.95 16.22 4.31
CA CYS A 250 5.02 15.80 5.21
C CYS A 250 4.61 16.13 6.67
N ASP A 251 4.04 15.21 7.47
CA ASP A 251 3.74 13.81 7.09
C ASP A 251 2.24 13.52 7.13
N LEU A 252 1.46 14.25 7.95
CA LEU A 252 0.03 14.09 8.18
C LEU A 252 -0.72 15.37 7.84
N ALA A 253 -1.89 15.25 7.23
CA ALA A 253 -2.77 16.39 7.00
C ALA A 253 -4.22 16.04 7.36
N THR A 254 -4.82 16.77 8.29
CA THR A 254 -6.26 16.71 8.56
C THR A 254 -6.98 17.77 7.75
N VAL A 255 -7.98 17.36 6.99
CA VAL A 255 -8.72 18.23 6.07
C VAL A 255 -10.12 18.48 6.60
N ARG A 256 -10.52 19.76 6.65
CA ARG A 256 -11.91 20.18 6.93
C ARG A 256 -12.41 21.09 5.83
N VAL A 257 -13.63 20.82 5.37
CA VAL A 257 -14.33 21.68 4.40
C VAL A 257 -15.65 22.13 5.01
N ASN A 258 -15.87 23.44 5.06
CA ASN A 258 -17.05 24.05 5.71
C ASN A 258 -17.26 23.57 7.16
N GLY A 259 -16.18 23.30 7.89
CA GLY A 259 -16.20 22.78 9.27
C GLY A 259 -16.46 21.27 9.39
N ILE A 260 -16.72 20.58 8.28
CA ILE A 260 -16.91 19.11 8.25
C ILE A 260 -15.56 18.44 8.12
N ASP A 261 -15.27 17.48 8.99
CA ASP A 261 -14.05 16.66 8.94
C ASP A 261 -14.11 15.71 7.74
N CYS A 262 -13.10 15.81 6.88
CA CYS A 262 -12.92 15.00 5.67
C CYS A 262 -11.80 13.94 5.84
N GLY A 263 -11.32 13.77 7.06
CA GLY A 263 -10.34 12.75 7.43
C GLY A 263 -8.90 13.24 7.50
N THR A 264 -8.06 12.37 8.05
CA THR A 264 -6.61 12.58 8.15
C THR A 264 -5.90 11.77 7.08
N ILE A 265 -5.12 12.46 6.25
CA ILE A 265 -4.37 11.90 5.13
C ILE A 265 -2.92 11.72 5.56
N TRP A 266 -2.43 10.51 5.53
CA TRP A 266 -1.11 10.12 6.07
C TRP A 266 -0.27 9.28 5.09
N THR A 267 -0.83 8.95 3.93
CA THR A 267 -0.15 8.17 2.89
C THR A 267 -0.56 8.62 1.50
N ALA A 268 0.28 8.37 0.51
CA ALA A 268 -0.07 8.57 -0.89
C ALA A 268 -1.15 7.57 -1.38
N PRO A 269 -1.98 7.96 -2.35
CA PRO A 269 -2.11 9.32 -2.89
C PRO A 269 -2.75 10.26 -1.86
N TYR A 270 -2.11 11.42 -1.62
CA TYR A 270 -2.57 12.38 -0.61
C TYR A 270 -3.86 13.08 -1.06
N ARG A 271 -4.98 12.40 -0.94
CA ARG A 271 -6.31 12.86 -1.37
C ARG A 271 -7.35 12.68 -0.27
N ALA A 272 -8.12 13.74 -0.01
CA ALA A 272 -9.27 13.71 0.89
C ALA A 272 -10.57 13.68 0.10
N ASP A 273 -11.51 12.82 0.44
CA ASP A 273 -12.87 12.85 -0.10
C ASP A 273 -13.64 14.02 0.54
N ILE A 274 -13.91 15.05 -0.23
CA ILE A 274 -14.64 16.23 0.21
C ILE A 274 -16.09 16.27 -0.29
N THR A 275 -16.56 15.21 -0.91
CA THR A 275 -17.86 15.12 -1.61
C THR A 275 -19.02 15.57 -0.73
N ALA A 276 -19.09 15.04 0.50
CA ALA A 276 -20.20 15.32 1.43
C ALA A 276 -20.14 16.72 2.05
N ALA A 277 -18.95 17.32 2.10
CA ALA A 277 -18.72 18.62 2.70
C ALA A 277 -18.85 19.78 1.70
N LEU A 278 -18.84 19.48 0.39
CA LEU A 278 -18.77 20.45 -0.69
C LEU A 278 -20.14 21.07 -0.99
N LYS A 279 -20.20 22.38 -1.09
CA LYS A 279 -21.41 23.11 -1.50
C LYS A 279 -21.18 23.98 -2.74
N LYS A 280 -22.22 24.25 -3.50
CA LYS A 280 -22.15 25.22 -4.61
C LYS A 280 -21.89 26.63 -4.03
N GLY A 281 -20.94 27.35 -4.60
CA GLY A 281 -20.54 28.68 -4.17
C GLY A 281 -19.23 28.68 -3.42
N VAL A 282 -19.09 29.55 -2.43
CA VAL A 282 -17.88 29.67 -1.62
C VAL A 282 -17.84 28.55 -0.57
N ASN A 283 -16.70 27.90 -0.48
CA ASN A 283 -16.39 26.88 0.52
C ASN A 283 -15.16 27.32 1.32
N GLU A 284 -15.17 27.03 2.61
CA GLU A 284 -14.04 27.21 3.51
C GLU A 284 -13.23 25.93 3.55
N LEU A 285 -11.92 26.05 3.42
CA LEU A 285 -10.96 24.95 3.51
C LEU A 285 -10.01 25.21 4.66
N GLU A 286 -9.86 24.22 5.53
CA GLU A 286 -8.87 24.18 6.57
C GLU A 286 -8.05 22.90 6.43
N ILE A 287 -6.73 23.03 6.42
CA ILE A 287 -5.79 21.92 6.38
C ILE A 287 -4.82 22.09 7.55
N GLU A 288 -4.77 21.09 8.42
CA GLU A 288 -3.88 21.01 9.56
C GLU A 288 -2.77 19.99 9.24
N VAL A 289 -1.52 20.45 9.21
CA VAL A 289 -0.34 19.64 8.86
C VAL A 289 0.61 19.53 10.04
#